data_29c2c3691feea8248a5ac3e7e3a09666
#
_entry.id   29c2c3691feea8248a5ac3e7e3a09666
#
_cell.length_a   1.000
_cell.length_b   1.000
_cell.length_c   1.000
_cell.angle_alpha   90.00
_cell.angle_beta   90.00
_cell.angle_gamma   90.00
#
_symmetry.space_group_name_H-M   'P 1'
#
loop_
_entity.id
_entity.type
_entity.pdbx_description
1 polymer ?
#
loop_
_entity_poly.entity_id
_entity_poly.type
_entity_poly.pdbx_seq_one_letter_code
_entity_poly.pdbx_strand_id
1 'polypeptide(L)'
;FFAFTSLVSALPASANAPTMPVGPTYSVAMTGYNAVPAQTDGDQIQPATGALSTNNVVAARSQDLGQNLPFGTIVAIDGPSVPDGTCGYDVVGKTIGYRVIADTMNRKFSDRIDVLFSTKDNYIMPNGTTKNAGIVLGVCHDVSIRVVGYVDISNPANLPKTQAALAALVGGSNDLALK
;
A
#
# COMPACT_ATOMS: atom_id res chain seq x y z
N PHE A 1 31.30 -46.41 -37.40
CA PHE A 1 30.10 -46.18 -36.61
C PHE A 1 30.52 -45.32 -35.37
N PHE A 2 30.22 -44.03 -35.40
CA PHE A 2 30.41 -43.15 -34.22
C PHE A 2 29.04 -42.98 -33.55
N ALA A 3 28.96 -43.43 -32.29
CA ALA A 3 27.77 -43.22 -31.47
C ALA A 3 27.87 -41.86 -30.80
N PHE A 4 26.91 -40.94 -31.12
CA PHE A 4 26.72 -39.68 -30.43
C PHE A 4 25.83 -39.93 -29.21
N THR A 5 26.41 -39.83 -28.02
CA THR A 5 25.67 -39.81 -26.76
C THR A 5 25.21 -38.36 -26.48
N SER A 6 23.92 -38.11 -26.61
CA SER A 6 23.29 -36.83 -26.23
C SER A 6 23.21 -36.75 -24.70
N LEU A 7 23.96 -35.81 -24.10
CA LEU A 7 23.74 -35.41 -22.70
C LEU A 7 22.49 -34.53 -22.64
N VAL A 8 21.42 -35.03 -22.05
CA VAL A 8 20.27 -34.23 -21.64
C VAL A 8 20.61 -33.59 -20.31
N SER A 9 20.92 -32.27 -20.31
CA SER A 9 21.04 -31.48 -19.08
C SER A 9 19.63 -31.24 -18.50
N ALA A 10 19.35 -31.84 -17.37
CA ALA A 10 18.16 -31.52 -16.59
C ALA A 10 18.31 -30.11 -16.01
N LEU A 11 17.37 -29.23 -16.32
CA LEU A 11 17.25 -27.91 -15.68
C LEU A 11 16.94 -28.11 -14.20
N PRO A 12 17.59 -27.35 -13.29
CA PRO A 12 17.26 -27.42 -11.88
C PRO A 12 15.81 -26.98 -11.66
N ALA A 13 15.08 -27.77 -10.86
CA ALA A 13 13.72 -27.44 -10.44
C ALA A 13 13.71 -26.05 -9.79
N SER A 14 12.80 -25.20 -10.23
CA SER A 14 12.57 -23.88 -9.68
C SER A 14 12.37 -23.99 -8.17
N ALA A 15 13.28 -23.42 -7.39
CA ALA A 15 13.11 -23.33 -5.94
C ALA A 15 11.81 -22.59 -5.65
N ASN A 16 10.91 -23.19 -4.89
CA ASN A 16 9.69 -22.54 -4.43
C ASN A 16 10.05 -21.20 -3.78
N ALA A 17 9.54 -20.11 -4.33
CA ALA A 17 9.67 -18.80 -3.70
C ALA A 17 9.12 -18.90 -2.27
N PRO A 18 9.84 -18.40 -1.25
CA PRO A 18 9.38 -18.46 0.12
C PRO A 18 8.03 -17.78 0.24
N THR A 19 7.02 -18.52 0.68
CA THR A 19 5.69 -17.99 1.00
C THR A 19 5.82 -17.11 2.24
N MET A 20 5.51 -15.81 2.12
CA MET A 20 5.46 -14.89 3.26
C MET A 20 4.52 -15.42 4.33
N PRO A 21 4.85 -15.33 5.63
CA PRO A 21 3.85 -15.51 6.67
C PRO A 21 2.76 -14.45 6.42
N VAL A 22 1.57 -14.93 6.10
CA VAL A 22 0.41 -14.08 5.85
C VAL A 22 0.01 -13.49 7.20
N GLY A 23 0.25 -12.20 7.40
CA GLY A 23 -0.24 -11.47 8.56
C GLY A 23 -1.77 -11.36 8.56
N PRO A 24 -2.37 -10.78 9.59
CA PRO A 24 -3.81 -10.62 9.68
C PRO A 24 -4.34 -9.80 8.49
N THR A 25 -5.55 -10.16 8.05
CA THR A 25 -6.29 -9.47 6.99
C THR A 25 -7.48 -8.75 7.62
N TYR A 26 -7.75 -7.54 7.15
CA TYR A 26 -8.87 -6.72 7.59
C TYR A 26 -9.69 -6.28 6.39
N SER A 27 -11.03 -6.17 6.56
CA SER A 27 -11.90 -5.50 5.62
C SER A 27 -12.16 -4.09 6.12
N VAL A 28 -11.91 -3.09 5.27
CA VAL A 28 -12.01 -1.67 5.63
C VAL A 28 -12.66 -0.88 4.49
N ALA A 29 -13.18 0.30 4.79
CA ALA A 29 -13.42 1.29 3.76
C ALA A 29 -12.08 1.96 3.36
N MET A 30 -11.93 2.36 2.09
CA MET A 30 -10.75 3.05 1.60
C MET A 30 -11.11 4.31 0.84
N THR A 31 -10.36 5.36 1.10
CA THR A 31 -10.41 6.66 0.39
C THR A 31 -9.02 7.09 -0.02
N GLY A 32 -8.93 8.22 -0.71
CA GLY A 32 -7.66 8.82 -1.08
C GLY A 32 -7.63 10.31 -0.76
N TYR A 33 -6.49 10.81 -0.31
CA TYR A 33 -6.28 12.22 0.00
C TYR A 33 -4.97 12.74 -0.61
N ASN A 34 -4.85 14.07 -0.66
CA ASN A 34 -3.62 14.76 -1.02
C ASN A 34 -3.13 15.57 0.18
N ALA A 35 -1.82 15.69 0.35
CA ALA A 35 -1.22 16.54 1.38
C ALA A 35 -1.36 18.03 1.01
N VAL A 36 -2.59 18.54 1.02
CA VAL A 36 -2.92 19.96 0.80
C VAL A 36 -3.73 20.48 1.99
N PRO A 37 -3.60 21.78 2.35
CA PRO A 37 -4.25 22.34 3.53
C PRO A 37 -5.77 22.13 3.59
N ALA A 38 -6.44 22.04 2.43
CA ALA A 38 -7.87 21.80 2.35
C ALA A 38 -8.31 20.36 2.69
N GLN A 39 -7.38 19.41 2.72
CA GLN A 39 -7.63 17.99 3.00
C GLN A 39 -6.94 17.51 4.30
N THR A 40 -6.19 18.39 4.95
CA THR A 40 -5.54 18.14 6.23
C THR A 40 -6.15 19.13 7.23
N ASP A 41 -7.07 18.74 8.06
CA ASP A 41 -7.85 19.48 9.08
C ASP A 41 -7.30 20.85 9.59
N GLY A 42 -6.72 21.68 8.71
CA GLY A 42 -6.18 23.02 9.01
C GLY A 42 -4.84 23.04 9.75
N ASP A 43 -4.44 21.97 10.37
CA ASP A 43 -3.06 21.77 10.78
C ASP A 43 -2.28 21.30 9.56
N GLN A 44 -1.34 22.11 9.12
CA GLN A 44 -0.23 21.61 8.29
C GLN A 44 0.59 20.69 9.19
N ILE A 45 -0.08 19.69 9.73
CA ILE A 45 0.58 18.71 10.55
C ILE A 45 1.51 17.99 9.61
N GLN A 46 2.76 18.29 9.82
CA GLN A 46 3.70 17.18 9.70
C GLN A 46 2.98 15.99 10.31
N PRO A 47 2.69 14.91 9.58
CA PRO A 47 2.30 13.65 10.20
C PRO A 47 3.25 13.48 11.36
N ALA A 48 2.80 12.93 12.47
CA ALA A 48 3.61 12.75 13.67
C ALA A 48 5.03 12.17 13.39
N THR A 49 5.30 11.82 12.15
CA THR A 49 6.49 11.15 11.63
C THR A 49 7.25 11.91 10.54
N GLY A 50 6.86 13.14 10.12
CA GLY A 50 7.50 13.82 8.97
C GLY A 50 7.22 13.16 7.60
N ALA A 51 6.22 12.30 7.51
CA ALA A 51 5.94 11.44 6.36
C ALA A 51 5.34 12.15 5.14
N LEU A 52 5.02 13.43 5.20
CA LEU A 52 4.36 14.21 4.13
C LEU A 52 5.10 14.25 2.79
N SER A 53 6.36 13.91 2.75
CA SER A 53 7.15 13.93 1.50
C SER A 53 7.08 12.62 0.68
N THR A 54 6.33 11.61 1.15
CA THR A 54 6.36 10.26 0.57
C THR A 54 4.97 9.79 0.12
N ASN A 55 4.36 10.58 -0.76
CA ASN A 55 3.00 10.36 -1.27
C ASN A 55 2.73 8.94 -1.79
N ASN A 56 3.77 8.24 -2.29
CA ASN A 56 3.60 6.93 -2.92
C ASN A 56 3.64 5.75 -1.93
N VAL A 57 3.85 5.99 -0.64
CA VAL A 57 4.09 4.91 0.33
C VAL A 57 3.27 5.04 1.61
N VAL A 58 2.62 6.17 1.87
CA VAL A 58 1.91 6.44 3.11
C VAL A 58 0.41 6.20 2.98
N ALA A 59 -0.18 5.71 4.06
CA ALA A 59 -1.63 5.75 4.30
C ALA A 59 -1.92 6.17 5.74
N ALA A 60 -3.05 6.86 5.92
CA ALA A 60 -3.65 7.11 7.22
C ALA A 60 -4.62 5.97 7.57
N ARG A 61 -4.82 5.76 8.87
CA ARG A 61 -5.85 4.86 9.40
C ARG A 61 -6.80 5.59 10.33
N SER A 62 -8.04 5.11 10.44
CA SER A 62 -8.96 5.58 11.49
C SER A 62 -8.43 5.18 12.89
N GLN A 63 -8.87 5.91 13.92
CA GLN A 63 -8.27 5.78 15.26
C GLN A 63 -8.58 4.42 15.90
N ASP A 64 -9.74 3.84 15.63
CA ASP A 64 -10.17 2.51 16.09
C ASP A 64 -9.25 1.38 15.61
N LEU A 65 -8.64 1.52 14.44
CA LEU A 65 -7.66 0.56 13.91
C LEU A 65 -6.27 0.68 14.57
N GLY A 66 -6.10 1.54 15.57
CA GLY A 66 -4.79 1.84 16.16
C GLY A 66 -4.05 0.65 16.76
N GLN A 67 -4.76 -0.28 17.37
CA GLN A 67 -4.17 -1.51 17.92
C GLN A 67 -3.86 -2.54 16.85
N ASN A 68 -4.70 -2.61 15.82
CA ASN A 68 -4.57 -3.59 14.73
C ASN A 68 -3.51 -3.16 13.70
N LEU A 69 -3.42 -1.86 13.45
CA LEU A 69 -2.52 -1.23 12.49
C LEU A 69 -1.71 -0.11 13.18
N PRO A 70 -0.78 -0.44 14.09
CA PRO A 70 0.09 0.57 14.68
C PRO A 70 0.92 1.27 13.60
N PHE A 71 1.44 2.46 13.91
CA PHE A 71 2.32 3.19 13.00
C PHE A 71 3.55 2.37 12.64
N GLY A 72 3.92 2.36 11.36
CA GLY A 72 4.97 1.52 10.81
C GLY A 72 4.47 0.20 10.20
N THR A 73 3.20 -0.18 10.43
CA THR A 73 2.63 -1.36 9.78
C THR A 73 2.65 -1.20 8.26
N ILE A 74 3.18 -2.18 7.55
CA ILE A 74 3.15 -2.25 6.09
C ILE A 74 1.96 -3.12 5.68
N VAL A 75 1.08 -2.57 4.84
CA VAL A 75 -0.09 -3.27 4.33
C VAL A 75 0.00 -3.44 2.81
N ALA A 76 -0.41 -4.61 2.33
CA ALA A 76 -0.81 -4.83 0.94
C ALA A 76 -2.31 -4.54 0.82
N ILE A 77 -2.71 -3.87 -0.25
CA ILE A 77 -4.10 -3.51 -0.53
C ILE A 77 -4.56 -4.36 -1.71
N ASP A 78 -5.42 -5.34 -1.43
CA ASP A 78 -5.87 -6.33 -2.42
C ASP A 78 -7.13 -5.86 -3.18
N GLY A 79 -7.70 -4.71 -2.78
CA GLY A 79 -8.88 -4.11 -3.40
C GLY A 79 -10.20 -4.57 -2.79
N PRO A 80 -11.34 -4.08 -3.31
CA PRO A 80 -12.66 -4.49 -2.86
C PRO A 80 -12.96 -5.92 -3.29
N SER A 81 -13.61 -6.67 -2.39
CA SER A 81 -14.00 -8.06 -2.63
C SER A 81 -15.06 -8.20 -3.74
N VAL A 82 -15.87 -7.18 -3.93
CA VAL A 82 -16.90 -7.09 -4.98
C VAL A 82 -16.72 -5.77 -5.72
N PRO A 83 -16.76 -5.76 -7.07
CA PRO A 83 -16.72 -4.51 -7.81
C PRO A 83 -17.87 -3.60 -7.38
N ASP A 84 -17.52 -2.42 -6.84
CA ASP A 84 -18.46 -1.38 -6.48
C ASP A 84 -18.38 -0.29 -7.57
N GLY A 85 -19.45 -0.07 -8.31
CA GLY A 85 -19.49 0.91 -9.39
C GLY A 85 -19.26 2.37 -8.95
N THR A 86 -19.18 2.63 -7.65
CA THR A 86 -18.85 3.93 -7.07
C THR A 86 -17.38 4.06 -6.72
N CYS A 87 -16.63 2.96 -6.78
CA CYS A 87 -15.22 2.85 -6.44
C CYS A 87 -14.35 2.75 -7.68
N GLY A 88 -13.41 3.69 -7.85
CA GLY A 88 -12.47 3.72 -8.97
C GLY A 88 -11.22 2.87 -8.79
N TYR A 89 -11.26 1.83 -7.95
CA TYR A 89 -10.10 0.96 -7.69
C TYR A 89 -9.55 0.31 -8.96
N ASP A 90 -10.41 -0.12 -9.87
CA ASP A 90 -9.99 -0.71 -11.15
C ASP A 90 -9.11 0.21 -11.99
N VAL A 91 -9.26 1.54 -11.79
CA VAL A 91 -8.48 2.55 -12.50
C VAL A 91 -7.16 2.84 -11.78
N VAL A 92 -7.22 3.07 -10.45
CA VAL A 92 -6.06 3.55 -9.69
C VAL A 92 -5.33 2.47 -8.91
N GLY A 93 -5.94 1.30 -8.70
CA GLY A 93 -5.41 0.24 -7.82
C GLY A 93 -3.99 -0.19 -8.16
N LYS A 94 -3.65 -0.26 -9.44
CA LYS A 94 -2.29 -0.64 -9.91
C LYS A 94 -1.20 0.33 -9.44
N THR A 95 -1.54 1.57 -9.08
CA THR A 95 -0.61 2.59 -8.59
C THR A 95 -0.56 2.68 -7.08
N ILE A 96 -1.47 1.99 -6.38
CA ILE A 96 -1.53 2.03 -4.92
C ILE A 96 -0.35 1.26 -4.32
N GLY A 97 -0.16 -0.01 -4.68
CA GLY A 97 0.92 -0.85 -4.15
C GLY A 97 0.86 -1.05 -2.63
N TYR A 98 2.03 -1.25 -2.01
CA TYR A 98 2.16 -1.32 -0.56
C TYR A 98 2.00 0.06 0.09
N ARG A 99 1.52 0.10 1.34
CA ARG A 99 1.43 1.33 2.13
C ARG A 99 1.96 1.12 3.55
N VAL A 100 2.65 2.13 4.07
CA VAL A 100 3.00 2.21 5.49
C VAL A 100 1.94 3.03 6.19
N ILE A 101 1.39 2.51 7.26
CA ILE A 101 0.51 3.26 8.14
C ILE A 101 1.37 4.25 8.92
N ALA A 102 1.29 5.53 8.57
CA ALA A 102 2.13 6.59 9.14
C ALA A 102 1.34 7.83 9.56
N ASP A 103 0.02 7.80 9.38
CA ASP A 103 -0.86 8.91 9.71
C ASP A 103 -2.19 8.41 10.29
N THR A 104 -2.98 9.34 10.84
CA THR A 104 -4.28 9.04 11.46
C THR A 104 -5.36 9.94 10.89
N MET A 105 -6.54 9.37 10.69
CA MET A 105 -7.70 10.09 10.20
C MET A 105 -8.44 10.83 11.32
N ASN A 106 -9.30 11.77 10.93
CA ASN A 106 -10.23 12.42 11.84
C ASN A 106 -11.09 11.39 12.60
N ARG A 107 -11.41 11.68 13.88
CA ARG A 107 -12.16 10.78 14.80
C ARG A 107 -13.56 10.39 14.31
N LYS A 108 -14.13 11.14 13.38
CA LYS A 108 -15.44 10.82 12.80
C LYS A 108 -15.45 9.61 11.90
N PHE A 109 -14.27 9.11 11.49
CA PHE A 109 -14.12 7.95 10.63
C PHE A 109 -13.74 6.71 11.46
N SER A 110 -14.35 5.57 11.12
CA SER A 110 -14.08 4.24 11.68
C SER A 110 -13.91 3.23 10.56
N ASP A 111 -13.22 2.12 10.85
CA ASP A 111 -12.97 1.00 9.93
C ASP A 111 -12.47 1.46 8.55
N ARG A 112 -11.52 2.41 8.54
CA ARG A 112 -11.11 3.08 7.30
C ARG A 112 -9.61 3.30 7.21
N ILE A 113 -9.11 3.19 5.97
CA ILE A 113 -7.79 3.71 5.58
C ILE A 113 -7.95 4.81 4.53
N ASP A 114 -6.96 5.70 4.46
CA ASP A 114 -6.91 6.80 3.51
C ASP A 114 -5.53 6.82 2.86
N VAL A 115 -5.49 6.62 1.54
CA VAL A 115 -4.24 6.50 0.78
C VAL A 115 -3.76 7.88 0.36
N LEU A 116 -2.52 8.22 0.70
CA LEU A 116 -1.91 9.47 0.28
C LEU A 116 -1.48 9.39 -1.19
N PHE A 117 -2.06 10.26 -2.02
CA PHE A 117 -1.70 10.45 -3.42
C PHE A 117 -0.93 11.75 -3.64
N SER A 118 -0.13 11.80 -4.69
CA SER A 118 0.43 13.05 -5.17
C SER A 118 -0.64 13.93 -5.83
N THR A 119 -0.52 15.23 -5.67
CA THR A 119 -1.35 16.19 -6.43
C THR A 119 -1.12 16.11 -7.95
N LYS A 120 -0.05 15.41 -8.37
CA LYS A 120 0.31 15.18 -9.78
C LYS A 120 -0.24 13.86 -10.33
N ASP A 121 -0.78 12.98 -9.49
CA ASP A 121 -1.34 11.69 -9.90
C ASP A 121 -2.73 11.93 -10.54
N ASN A 122 -2.73 12.27 -11.82
CA ASN A 122 -3.92 12.66 -12.55
C ASN A 122 -4.27 11.66 -13.65
N TYR A 123 -5.56 11.44 -13.83
CA TYR A 123 -6.16 10.55 -14.82
C TYR A 123 -7.06 11.33 -15.78
N ILE A 124 -6.97 11.02 -17.07
CA ILE A 124 -7.88 11.57 -18.08
C ILE A 124 -9.11 10.65 -18.14
N MET A 125 -10.25 11.20 -17.80
CA MET A 125 -11.53 10.50 -17.80
C MET A 125 -12.07 10.36 -19.24
N PRO A 126 -13.00 9.41 -19.51
CA PRO A 126 -13.58 9.20 -20.85
C PRO A 126 -14.22 10.46 -21.46
N ASN A 127 -14.69 11.39 -20.65
CA ASN A 127 -15.26 12.67 -21.08
C ASN A 127 -14.19 13.77 -21.32
N GLY A 128 -12.89 13.40 -21.29
CA GLY A 128 -11.77 14.32 -21.51
C GLY A 128 -11.40 15.18 -20.29
N THR A 129 -12.11 15.09 -19.16
CA THR A 129 -11.74 15.83 -17.94
C THR A 129 -10.57 15.14 -17.23
N THR A 130 -9.72 15.95 -16.57
CA THR A 130 -8.62 15.45 -15.74
C THR A 130 -9.06 15.45 -14.28
N LYS A 131 -8.87 14.31 -13.59
CA LYS A 131 -9.17 14.17 -12.16
C LYS A 131 -7.97 13.58 -11.43
N ASN A 132 -7.72 14.04 -10.21
CA ASN A 132 -6.69 13.45 -9.35
C ASN A 132 -7.08 12.03 -8.89
N ALA A 133 -6.08 11.18 -8.63
CA ALA A 133 -6.24 9.79 -8.22
C ALA A 133 -7.20 9.62 -7.04
N GLY A 134 -7.13 10.47 -6.02
CA GLY A 134 -8.03 10.42 -4.88
C GLY A 134 -9.50 10.66 -5.25
N ILE A 135 -9.74 11.55 -6.21
CA ILE A 135 -11.11 11.83 -6.73
C ILE A 135 -11.60 10.65 -7.59
N VAL A 136 -10.70 10.07 -8.40
CA VAL A 136 -11.03 8.89 -9.23
C VAL A 136 -11.33 7.70 -8.35
N LEU A 137 -10.55 7.46 -7.29
CA LEU A 137 -10.77 6.37 -6.34
C LEU A 137 -12.14 6.48 -5.67
N GLY A 138 -12.51 7.68 -5.22
CA GLY A 138 -13.76 7.89 -4.47
C GLY A 138 -13.73 7.16 -3.13
N VAL A 139 -14.84 6.50 -2.77
CA VAL A 139 -14.97 5.67 -1.57
C VAL A 139 -15.14 4.22 -1.99
N CYS A 140 -14.22 3.37 -1.60
CA CYS A 140 -14.30 1.93 -1.79
C CYS A 140 -14.69 1.26 -0.48
N HIS A 141 -15.67 0.37 -0.52
CA HIS A 141 -16.10 -0.44 0.61
C HIS A 141 -15.52 -1.86 0.51
N ASP A 142 -15.48 -2.57 1.64
CA ASP A 142 -15.04 -3.97 1.72
C ASP A 142 -13.68 -4.24 1.06
N VAL A 143 -12.77 -3.26 1.21
CA VAL A 143 -11.41 -3.39 0.71
C VAL A 143 -10.64 -4.32 1.62
N SER A 144 -10.09 -5.38 1.07
CA SER A 144 -9.20 -6.28 1.78
C SER A 144 -7.81 -5.67 1.88
N ILE A 145 -7.31 -5.50 3.11
CA ILE A 145 -5.94 -5.12 3.41
C ILE A 145 -5.26 -6.21 4.23
N ARG A 146 -4.03 -6.50 3.92
CA ARG A 146 -3.26 -7.58 4.55
C ARG A 146 -1.96 -7.01 5.12
N VAL A 147 -1.69 -7.29 6.40
CA VAL A 147 -0.41 -6.93 7.02
C VAL A 147 0.69 -7.79 6.43
N VAL A 148 1.73 -7.15 5.89
CA VAL A 148 2.84 -7.83 5.20
C VAL A 148 4.21 -7.50 5.80
N GLY A 149 4.28 -6.60 6.77
CA GLY A 149 5.52 -6.25 7.43
C GLY A 149 5.38 -5.08 8.39
N TYR A 150 6.52 -4.65 8.90
CA TYR A 150 6.62 -3.50 9.80
C TYR A 150 7.94 -2.77 9.54
N VAL A 151 7.92 -1.45 9.66
CA VAL A 151 9.09 -0.58 9.66
C VAL A 151 9.03 0.37 10.84
N ASP A 152 10.13 0.48 11.58
CA ASP A 152 10.21 1.46 12.67
C ASP A 152 10.33 2.88 12.09
N ILE A 153 9.25 3.64 12.21
CA ILE A 153 9.16 5.04 11.74
C ILE A 153 9.28 6.06 12.87
N SER A 154 9.73 5.65 14.06
CA SER A 154 10.09 6.59 15.16
C SER A 154 11.17 7.59 14.70
N ASN A 155 12.05 7.15 13.79
CA ASN A 155 12.90 8.02 13.00
C ASN A 155 12.31 8.17 11.59
N PRO A 156 11.88 9.37 11.18
CA PRO A 156 11.31 9.62 9.85
C PRO A 156 12.22 9.22 8.68
N ALA A 157 13.54 9.18 8.90
CA ALA A 157 14.50 8.74 7.88
C ALA A 157 14.35 7.27 7.48
N ASN A 158 13.76 6.45 8.36
CA ASN A 158 13.52 5.02 8.11
C ASN A 158 12.32 4.78 7.18
N LEU A 159 11.45 5.79 6.99
CA LEU A 159 10.31 5.63 6.11
C LEU A 159 10.77 5.45 4.66
N PRO A 160 10.39 4.34 4.00
CA PRO A 160 10.69 4.12 2.59
C PRO A 160 10.10 5.24 1.73
N LYS A 161 10.84 5.65 0.71
CA LYS A 161 10.42 6.77 -0.16
C LYS A 161 9.82 6.30 -1.48
N THR A 162 9.89 5.00 -1.78
CA THR A 162 9.43 4.43 -3.04
C THR A 162 8.77 3.07 -2.84
N GLN A 163 7.91 2.68 -3.78
CA GLN A 163 7.33 1.35 -3.82
C GLN A 163 8.38 0.24 -3.93
N ALA A 164 9.47 0.48 -4.67
CA ALA A 164 10.58 -0.47 -4.78
C ALA A 164 11.28 -0.70 -3.43
N ALA A 165 11.48 0.36 -2.64
CA ALA A 165 12.04 0.24 -1.30
C ALA A 165 11.11 -0.52 -0.35
N LEU A 166 9.79 -0.27 -0.42
CA LEU A 166 8.79 -1.04 0.33
C LEU A 166 8.78 -2.52 -0.07
N ALA A 167 8.77 -2.81 -1.36
CA ALA A 167 8.81 -4.19 -1.86
C ALA A 167 10.07 -4.94 -1.39
N ALA A 168 11.22 -4.26 -1.35
CA ALA A 168 12.46 -4.83 -0.83
C ALA A 168 12.37 -5.16 0.67
N LEU A 169 11.74 -4.28 1.48
CA LEU A 169 11.52 -4.55 2.90
C LEU A 169 10.59 -5.75 3.10
N VAL A 170 9.48 -5.81 2.34
CA VAL A 170 8.53 -6.91 2.39
C VAL A 170 9.19 -8.22 1.94
N GLY A 171 9.98 -8.23 0.87
CA GLY A 171 10.74 -9.39 0.39
C GLY A 171 11.87 -9.82 1.32
N GLY A 172 12.61 -8.86 1.90
CA GLY A 172 13.74 -9.12 2.79
C GLY A 172 13.35 -9.58 4.20
N SER A 173 12.14 -9.27 4.66
CA SER A 173 11.62 -9.75 5.96
C SER A 173 11.52 -11.29 6.02
N ASN A 174 11.52 -11.95 4.87
CA ASN A 174 11.54 -13.43 4.79
C ASN A 174 12.89 -14.04 5.16
N ASP A 175 14.01 -13.35 4.93
CA ASP A 175 15.35 -13.84 5.26
C ASP A 175 15.66 -13.74 6.76
N LEU A 176 15.00 -12.84 7.49
CA LEU A 176 15.21 -12.64 8.93
C LEU A 176 14.37 -13.57 9.81
N ALA A 177 13.28 -14.11 9.29
CA ALA A 177 12.41 -15.06 10.02
C ALA A 177 12.95 -16.51 10.00
N LEU A 178 14.03 -16.79 9.26
CA LEU A 178 14.65 -18.11 9.11
C LEU A 178 16.00 -18.22 9.84
N LYS A 179 16.39 -17.26 10.67
CA LYS A 179 17.55 -17.32 11.58
C LYS A 179 17.07 -17.29 13.02
#